data_6b9e920d9faab602a3c62fd99f338094
#
_entry.id   6b9e920d9faab602a3c62fd99f338094
#
_cell.length_a   1.000
_cell.length_b   1.000
_cell.length_c   1.000
_cell.angle_alpha   90.00
_cell.angle_beta   90.00
_cell.angle_gamma   90.00
#
_symmetry.space_group_name_H-M   'P 1'
#
loop_
_entity.id
_entity.type
_entity.pdbx_description
1 polymer ?
#
loop_
_entity_poly.entity_id
_entity_poly.type
_entity_poly.pdbx_seq_one_letter_code
_entity_poly.pdbx_strand_id
1 'polypeptide(L)'
;MSITSERLAQLNSGQDASSNLAEGLAVDFAALMAAALPQVQAAALEKMRQAASWGISKRMVLAGEVVLDAVGRQGLMALAGHQADTVRGWVCYALAHDHALRAPAEPLENLLDAVRVFADDVHFGVREWVWLAVRPHIAAQPQRAIGYLAGWATAPSERVRRFASESTRLRGVWCAHMNILKENPDIGLTVLEPLKADPSKYVQDSVGNWLNDAAKSQPLWVRGLCEQWLVQSPCKATDYICKRALRSLAGK
;
A
#
# COMPACT_ATOMS: atom_id res chain seq x y z
N MET A 1 11.96 -21.11 9.18
CA MET A 1 12.65 -20.95 10.49
C MET A 1 11.69 -20.33 11.46
N SER A 2 11.60 -20.82 12.69
CA SER A 2 10.81 -20.19 13.77
C SER A 2 11.51 -18.92 14.23
N ILE A 3 10.73 -17.86 14.53
CA ILE A 3 11.26 -16.61 15.09
C ILE A 3 11.72 -16.92 16.52
N THR A 4 12.93 -16.49 16.90
CA THR A 4 13.44 -16.70 18.26
C THR A 4 12.73 -15.77 19.26
N SER A 5 12.66 -16.17 20.53
CA SER A 5 12.06 -15.33 21.57
C SER A 5 12.79 -13.99 21.74
N GLU A 6 14.12 -13.99 21.59
CA GLU A 6 14.94 -12.78 21.63
C GLU A 6 14.59 -11.83 20.48
N ARG A 7 14.48 -12.36 19.24
CA ARG A 7 14.09 -11.58 18.06
C ARG A 7 12.70 -10.97 18.24
N LEU A 8 11.76 -11.76 18.74
CA LEU A 8 10.40 -11.28 18.99
C LEU A 8 10.37 -10.19 20.09
N ALA A 9 11.19 -10.31 21.13
CA ALA A 9 11.32 -9.27 22.15
C ALA A 9 11.86 -7.95 21.57
N GLN A 10 12.86 -7.99 20.68
CA GLN A 10 13.37 -6.80 19.97
C GLN A 10 12.30 -6.12 19.14
N LEU A 11 11.51 -6.89 18.38
CA LEU A 11 10.40 -6.36 17.58
C LEU A 11 9.31 -5.74 18.47
N ASN A 12 8.93 -6.42 19.54
CA ASN A 12 7.88 -5.97 20.46
C ASN A 12 8.29 -4.78 21.34
N SER A 13 9.59 -4.51 21.48
CA SER A 13 10.10 -3.31 22.15
C SER A 13 10.30 -2.12 21.22
N GLY A 14 10.10 -2.31 19.90
CA GLY A 14 10.27 -1.24 18.90
C GLY A 14 11.72 -0.89 18.58
N GLN A 15 12.67 -1.73 19.02
CA GLN A 15 14.10 -1.50 18.83
C GLN A 15 14.61 -1.90 17.43
N ASP A 16 13.78 -2.59 16.65
CA ASP A 16 14.16 -3.02 15.31
C ASP A 16 12.94 -3.12 14.38
N ALA A 17 13.23 -3.17 13.06
CA ALA A 17 12.24 -3.41 12.03
C ALA A 17 12.15 -4.91 11.69
N SER A 18 11.00 -5.35 11.17
CA SER A 18 10.84 -6.74 10.70
C SER A 18 11.69 -6.99 9.45
N SER A 19 12.31 -8.16 9.35
CA SER A 19 13.12 -8.54 8.19
C SER A 19 12.29 -9.21 7.07
N ASN A 20 11.11 -9.69 7.41
CA ASN A 20 10.21 -10.42 6.51
C ASN A 20 8.76 -10.39 7.00
N LEU A 21 7.84 -10.85 6.13
CA LEU A 21 6.42 -10.86 6.43
C LEU A 21 6.07 -11.67 7.69
N ALA A 22 6.74 -12.81 7.92
CA ALA A 22 6.45 -13.66 9.08
C ALA A 22 6.77 -12.93 10.40
N GLU A 23 7.88 -12.21 10.47
CA GLU A 23 8.24 -11.35 11.60
C GLU A 23 7.19 -10.26 11.82
N GLY A 24 6.84 -9.51 10.77
CA GLY A 24 5.83 -8.44 10.86
C GLY A 24 4.46 -8.95 11.34
N LEU A 25 4.05 -10.15 10.92
CA LEU A 25 2.80 -10.76 11.37
C LEU A 25 2.84 -11.26 12.82
N ALA A 26 4.05 -11.60 13.32
CA ALA A 26 4.25 -12.12 14.67
C ALA A 26 4.35 -11.03 15.75
N VAL A 27 4.48 -9.76 15.38
CA VAL A 27 4.56 -8.64 16.32
C VAL A 27 3.34 -8.61 17.23
N ASP A 28 3.58 -8.53 18.54
CA ASP A 28 2.55 -8.23 19.54
C ASP A 28 2.27 -6.72 19.53
N PHE A 29 1.14 -6.34 18.94
CA PHE A 29 0.77 -4.93 18.79
C PHE A 29 0.56 -4.22 20.13
N ALA A 30 0.05 -4.89 21.14
CA ALA A 30 -0.15 -4.27 22.45
C ALA A 30 1.18 -4.03 23.17
N ALA A 31 2.11 -4.99 23.10
CA ALA A 31 3.45 -4.86 23.67
C ALA A 31 4.25 -3.75 22.95
N LEU A 32 4.29 -3.78 21.62
CA LEU A 32 4.96 -2.75 20.82
C LEU A 32 4.35 -1.35 21.06
N MET A 33 3.03 -1.26 21.14
CA MET A 33 2.32 0.01 21.35
C MET A 33 2.65 0.59 22.73
N ALA A 34 2.69 -0.25 23.78
CA ALA A 34 3.08 0.19 25.12
C ALA A 34 4.53 0.68 25.18
N ALA A 35 5.43 0.07 24.40
CA ALA A 35 6.84 0.47 24.34
C ALA A 35 7.06 1.77 23.52
N ALA A 36 6.41 1.87 22.37
CA ALA A 36 6.61 2.98 21.42
C ALA A 36 5.79 4.24 21.78
N LEU A 37 4.67 4.09 22.49
CA LEU A 37 3.68 5.13 22.77
C LEU A 37 3.27 5.09 24.24
N PRO A 38 4.13 5.51 25.19
CA PRO A 38 3.87 5.39 26.62
C PRO A 38 2.64 6.18 27.09
N GLN A 39 2.14 7.14 26.30
CA GLN A 39 0.92 7.91 26.58
C GLN A 39 -0.38 7.17 26.25
N VAL A 40 -0.32 6.00 25.61
CA VAL A 40 -1.50 5.20 25.30
C VAL A 40 -2.16 4.70 26.57
N GLN A 41 -3.46 4.93 26.69
CA GLN A 41 -4.24 4.53 27.88
C GLN A 41 -4.33 3.01 28.01
N ALA A 42 -4.37 2.51 29.26
CA ALA A 42 -4.47 1.08 29.54
C ALA A 42 -5.68 0.40 28.89
N ALA A 43 -6.82 1.10 28.80
CA ALA A 43 -8.02 0.60 28.12
C ALA A 43 -7.80 0.37 26.62
N ALA A 44 -7.02 1.23 25.93
CA ALA A 44 -6.70 1.06 24.52
C ALA A 44 -5.72 -0.10 24.30
N LEU A 45 -4.73 -0.27 25.18
CA LEU A 45 -3.84 -1.44 25.15
C LEU A 45 -4.62 -2.75 25.38
N GLU A 46 -5.63 -2.73 26.25
CA GLU A 46 -6.49 -3.89 26.45
C GLU A 46 -7.30 -4.23 25.19
N LYS A 47 -7.87 -3.23 24.50
CA LYS A 47 -8.51 -3.44 23.18
C LYS A 47 -7.54 -4.09 22.18
N MET A 48 -6.27 -3.66 22.14
CA MET A 48 -5.26 -4.26 21.27
C MET A 48 -4.96 -5.73 21.64
N ARG A 49 -4.91 -6.08 22.94
CA ARG A 49 -4.75 -7.48 23.38
C ARG A 49 -5.93 -8.35 22.93
N GLN A 50 -7.16 -7.86 23.13
CA GLN A 50 -8.38 -8.57 22.69
C GLN A 50 -8.41 -8.78 21.17
N ALA A 51 -7.86 -7.82 20.41
CA ALA A 51 -7.76 -7.91 18.96
C ALA A 51 -6.61 -8.82 18.47
N ALA A 52 -5.79 -9.41 19.33
CA ALA A 52 -4.62 -10.20 18.92
C ALA A 52 -4.96 -11.38 17.98
N SER A 53 -6.15 -11.98 18.15
CA SER A 53 -6.64 -13.06 17.28
C SER A 53 -7.26 -12.59 15.97
N TRP A 54 -7.41 -11.29 15.74
CA TRP A 54 -7.98 -10.77 14.51
C TRP A 54 -6.97 -10.86 13.35
N GLY A 55 -7.52 -10.87 12.12
CA GLY A 55 -6.67 -10.75 10.92
C GLY A 55 -5.89 -9.44 10.92
N ILE A 56 -4.69 -9.48 10.35
CA ILE A 56 -3.73 -8.37 10.40
C ILE A 56 -4.31 -7.02 9.93
N SER A 57 -5.11 -7.01 8.87
CA SER A 57 -5.71 -5.76 8.35
C SER A 57 -6.61 -5.09 9.40
N LYS A 58 -7.41 -5.87 10.15
CA LYS A 58 -8.27 -5.33 11.22
C LYS A 58 -7.45 -4.81 12.39
N ARG A 59 -6.36 -5.50 12.75
CA ARG A 59 -5.44 -5.04 13.80
C ARG A 59 -4.78 -3.73 13.41
N MET A 60 -4.36 -3.57 12.14
CA MET A 60 -3.77 -2.32 11.63
C MET A 60 -4.75 -1.15 11.68
N VAL A 61 -6.03 -1.37 11.32
CA VAL A 61 -7.07 -0.33 11.42
C VAL A 61 -7.22 0.12 12.87
N LEU A 62 -7.44 -0.82 13.80
CA LEU A 62 -7.58 -0.51 15.21
C LEU A 62 -6.35 0.21 15.77
N ALA A 63 -5.15 -0.24 15.40
CA ALA A 63 -3.91 0.41 15.84
C ALA A 63 -3.80 1.84 15.32
N GLY A 64 -4.22 2.12 14.07
CA GLY A 64 -4.28 3.47 13.52
C GLY A 64 -5.22 4.39 14.30
N GLU A 65 -6.41 3.90 14.68
CA GLU A 65 -7.37 4.63 15.52
C GLU A 65 -6.74 4.97 16.89
N VAL A 66 -6.16 3.96 17.57
CA VAL A 66 -5.53 4.16 18.89
C VAL A 66 -4.35 5.13 18.81
N VAL A 67 -3.53 5.04 17.77
CA VAL A 67 -2.40 5.97 17.58
C VAL A 67 -2.90 7.39 17.37
N LEU A 68 -3.92 7.59 16.53
CA LEU A 68 -4.51 8.92 16.31
C LEU A 68 -5.05 9.51 17.62
N ASP A 69 -5.78 8.72 18.40
CA ASP A 69 -6.33 9.13 19.70
C ASP A 69 -5.22 9.51 20.69
N ALA A 70 -4.10 8.78 20.68
CA ALA A 70 -3.00 8.96 21.64
C ALA A 70 -2.12 10.19 21.34
N VAL A 71 -1.82 10.46 20.05
CA VAL A 71 -0.86 11.50 19.68
C VAL A 71 -1.51 12.69 18.95
N GLY A 72 -2.75 12.55 18.54
CA GLY A 72 -3.45 13.53 17.70
C GLY A 72 -2.80 13.68 16.32
N ARG A 73 -3.47 14.39 15.41
CA ARG A 73 -2.98 14.62 14.04
C ARG A 73 -1.56 15.20 14.00
N GLN A 74 -1.28 16.16 14.87
CA GLN A 74 0.02 16.85 14.89
C GLN A 74 1.17 15.93 15.31
N GLY A 75 0.90 14.93 16.15
CA GLY A 75 1.90 13.98 16.63
C GLY A 75 2.22 12.85 15.66
N LEU A 76 1.35 12.60 14.64
CA LEU A 76 1.53 11.45 13.74
C LEU A 76 2.86 11.48 12.99
N MET A 77 3.26 12.64 12.47
CA MET A 77 4.47 12.73 11.65
C MET A 77 5.77 12.60 12.47
N ALA A 78 5.72 12.81 13.79
CA ALA A 78 6.85 12.52 14.67
C ALA A 78 7.18 11.01 14.72
N LEU A 79 6.21 10.15 14.45
CA LEU A 79 6.37 8.69 14.40
C LEU A 79 6.80 8.18 13.02
N ALA A 80 6.81 9.02 11.98
CA ALA A 80 7.13 8.63 10.61
C ALA A 80 8.58 8.09 10.45
N GLY A 81 9.48 8.51 11.33
CA GLY A 81 10.86 8.02 11.40
C GLY A 81 11.11 6.94 12.45
N HIS A 82 10.07 6.36 13.06
CA HIS A 82 10.24 5.35 14.10
C HIS A 82 10.98 4.11 13.57
N GLN A 83 11.86 3.50 14.39
CA GLN A 83 12.68 2.37 13.98
C GLN A 83 11.84 1.15 13.57
N ALA A 84 10.81 0.81 14.37
CA ALA A 84 9.89 -0.27 14.03
C ALA A 84 9.00 0.11 12.82
N ASP A 85 9.08 -0.70 11.77
CA ASP A 85 8.26 -0.58 10.55
C ASP A 85 6.75 -0.67 10.86
N THR A 86 6.37 -1.50 11.83
CA THR A 86 4.98 -1.66 12.26
C THR A 86 4.41 -0.35 12.81
N VAL A 87 5.18 0.43 13.59
CA VAL A 87 4.75 1.75 14.08
C VAL A 87 4.53 2.71 12.93
N ARG A 88 5.46 2.76 11.96
CA ARG A 88 5.29 3.57 10.74
C ARG A 88 4.06 3.14 9.93
N GLY A 89 3.81 1.82 9.89
CA GLY A 89 2.58 1.27 9.31
C GLY A 89 1.32 1.78 10.01
N TRP A 90 1.30 1.82 11.35
CA TRP A 90 0.15 2.37 12.10
C TRP A 90 -0.10 3.84 11.79
N VAL A 91 0.95 4.63 11.56
CA VAL A 91 0.80 6.04 11.14
C VAL A 91 0.05 6.15 9.81
N CYS A 92 0.32 5.25 8.86
CA CYS A 92 -0.42 5.24 7.59
C CYS A 92 -1.92 5.04 7.80
N TYR A 93 -2.30 4.10 8.68
CA TYR A 93 -3.71 3.85 9.02
C TYR A 93 -4.32 4.99 9.86
N ALA A 94 -3.55 5.61 10.75
CA ALA A 94 -3.97 6.78 11.52
C ALA A 94 -4.28 7.97 10.60
N LEU A 95 -3.43 8.25 9.60
CA LEU A 95 -3.66 9.30 8.60
C LEU A 95 -4.90 9.02 7.76
N ALA A 96 -5.11 7.76 7.36
CA ALA A 96 -6.29 7.35 6.60
C ALA A 96 -7.57 7.50 7.46
N HIS A 97 -7.52 7.13 8.75
CA HIS A 97 -8.63 7.29 9.68
C HIS A 97 -8.95 8.76 9.94
N ASP A 98 -7.94 9.60 10.21
CA ASP A 98 -8.10 11.04 10.40
C ASP A 98 -8.75 11.71 9.16
N HIS A 99 -8.34 11.32 7.95
CA HIS A 99 -8.98 11.77 6.72
C HIS A 99 -10.46 11.33 6.65
N ALA A 100 -10.78 10.07 7.02
CA ALA A 100 -12.16 9.58 7.03
C ALA A 100 -13.07 10.38 7.96
N LEU A 101 -12.56 10.78 9.13
CA LEU A 101 -13.29 11.61 10.10
C LEU A 101 -13.62 13.02 9.56
N ARG A 102 -12.82 13.52 8.61
CA ARG A 102 -12.95 14.86 8.04
C ARG A 102 -13.55 14.89 6.63
N ALA A 103 -13.73 13.72 6.01
CA ALA A 103 -14.40 13.63 4.72
C ALA A 103 -15.90 14.00 4.85
N PRO A 104 -16.52 14.60 3.81
CA PRO A 104 -15.95 14.94 2.50
C PRO A 104 -15.23 16.30 2.43
N ALA A 105 -15.11 17.04 3.53
CA ALA A 105 -14.58 18.42 3.53
C ALA A 105 -13.07 18.46 3.20
N GLU A 106 -12.31 17.38 3.49
CA GLU A 106 -10.89 17.32 3.17
C GLU A 106 -10.66 16.63 1.83
N PRO A 107 -9.91 17.27 0.91
CA PRO A 107 -9.55 16.68 -0.37
C PRO A 107 -8.70 15.39 -0.20
N LEU A 108 -8.95 14.38 -1.06
CA LEU A 108 -8.19 13.12 -1.09
C LEU A 108 -6.69 13.36 -1.31
N GLU A 109 -6.33 14.36 -2.10
CA GLU A 109 -4.96 14.75 -2.40
C GLU A 109 -4.16 15.05 -1.14
N ASN A 110 -4.78 15.67 -0.11
CA ASN A 110 -4.11 15.95 1.16
C ASN A 110 -3.71 14.65 1.89
N LEU A 111 -4.54 13.61 1.83
CA LEU A 111 -4.17 12.29 2.36
C LEU A 111 -3.03 11.68 1.55
N LEU A 112 -3.11 11.71 0.22
CA LEU A 112 -2.08 11.16 -0.66
C LEU A 112 -0.73 11.87 -0.42
N ASP A 113 -0.72 13.20 -0.30
CA ASP A 113 0.50 13.96 0.03
C ASP A 113 1.07 13.59 1.40
N ALA A 114 0.22 13.47 2.42
CA ALA A 114 0.65 13.10 3.77
C ALA A 114 1.29 11.70 3.83
N VAL A 115 0.81 10.76 3.02
CA VAL A 115 1.34 9.39 2.99
C VAL A 115 2.49 9.18 2.00
N ARG A 116 2.87 10.19 1.22
CA ARG A 116 3.91 10.06 0.19
C ARG A 116 5.26 9.61 0.76
N VAL A 117 5.63 10.07 1.94
CA VAL A 117 6.88 9.67 2.61
C VAL A 117 6.90 8.17 2.91
N PHE A 118 5.76 7.57 3.25
CA PHE A 118 5.63 6.13 3.50
C PHE A 118 5.57 5.32 2.20
N ALA A 119 5.05 5.90 1.14
CA ALA A 119 5.14 5.30 -0.20
C ALA A 119 6.58 5.15 -0.68
N ASP A 120 7.48 6.03 -0.21
CA ASP A 120 8.93 6.00 -0.48
C ASP A 120 9.77 5.36 0.64
N ASP A 121 9.14 4.78 1.66
CA ASP A 121 9.86 4.17 2.78
C ASP A 121 10.85 3.10 2.31
N VAL A 122 12.00 3.03 2.97
CA VAL A 122 13.02 2.02 2.69
C VAL A 122 12.54 0.61 3.00
N HIS A 123 11.62 0.46 3.98
CA HIS A 123 11.10 -0.81 4.42
C HIS A 123 9.94 -1.31 3.57
N PHE A 124 10.03 -2.54 3.08
CA PHE A 124 9.01 -3.13 2.20
C PHE A 124 7.63 -3.18 2.87
N GLY A 125 7.55 -3.53 4.16
CA GLY A 125 6.30 -3.65 4.92
C GLY A 125 5.56 -2.32 5.01
N VAL A 126 6.26 -1.21 5.25
CA VAL A 126 5.64 0.14 5.29
C VAL A 126 5.04 0.49 3.93
N ARG A 127 5.76 0.18 2.83
CA ARG A 127 5.23 0.40 1.47
C ARG A 127 3.99 -0.44 1.17
N GLU A 128 3.86 -1.62 1.77
CA GLU A 128 2.62 -2.42 1.64
C GLU A 128 1.49 -1.85 2.52
N TRP A 129 1.78 -1.49 3.76
CA TRP A 129 0.77 -0.94 4.66
C TRP A 129 0.18 0.37 4.16
N VAL A 130 0.99 1.26 3.59
CA VAL A 130 0.51 2.58 3.16
C VAL A 130 -0.52 2.49 2.04
N TRP A 131 -0.29 1.67 1.00
CA TRP A 131 -1.28 1.56 -0.07
C TRP A 131 -2.55 0.81 0.41
N LEU A 132 -2.42 -0.15 1.33
CA LEU A 132 -3.57 -0.82 1.96
C LEU A 132 -4.39 0.15 2.80
N ALA A 133 -3.74 1.02 3.57
CA ALA A 133 -4.41 2.02 4.42
C ALA A 133 -5.25 3.02 3.60
N VAL A 134 -4.70 3.54 2.50
CA VAL A 134 -5.40 4.54 1.67
C VAL A 134 -6.34 3.93 0.63
N ARG A 135 -6.29 2.62 0.42
CA ARG A 135 -7.08 1.93 -0.59
C ARG A 135 -8.59 2.19 -0.52
N PRO A 136 -9.25 2.20 0.65
CA PRO A 136 -10.68 2.53 0.74
C PRO A 136 -11.01 3.92 0.18
N HIS A 137 -10.16 4.91 0.44
CA HIS A 137 -10.34 6.29 -0.03
C HIS A 137 -10.12 6.40 -1.55
N ILE A 138 -9.10 5.73 -2.09
CA ILE A 138 -8.87 5.63 -3.53
C ILE A 138 -10.07 4.95 -4.22
N ALA A 139 -10.58 3.86 -3.65
CA ALA A 139 -11.72 3.12 -4.20
C ALA A 139 -13.03 3.91 -4.16
N ALA A 140 -13.19 4.83 -3.22
CA ALA A 140 -14.35 5.72 -3.13
C ALA A 140 -14.34 6.83 -4.21
N GLN A 141 -13.16 7.27 -4.68
CA GLN A 141 -12.98 8.34 -5.66
C GLN A 141 -11.94 7.95 -6.72
N PRO A 142 -12.13 6.84 -7.47
CA PRO A 142 -11.06 6.23 -8.27
C PRO A 142 -10.55 7.12 -9.40
N GLN A 143 -11.41 7.86 -10.12
CA GLN A 143 -10.98 8.75 -11.19
C GLN A 143 -10.13 9.91 -10.64
N ARG A 144 -10.55 10.51 -9.52
CA ARG A 144 -9.83 11.59 -8.86
C ARG A 144 -8.47 11.10 -8.36
N ALA A 145 -8.44 9.96 -7.67
CA ALA A 145 -7.21 9.35 -7.18
C ALA A 145 -6.22 9.05 -8.31
N ILE A 146 -6.69 8.43 -9.39
CA ILE A 146 -5.86 8.07 -10.56
C ILE A 146 -5.34 9.34 -11.24
N GLY A 147 -6.17 10.35 -11.43
CA GLY A 147 -5.74 11.63 -12.00
C GLY A 147 -4.62 12.28 -11.19
N TYR A 148 -4.71 12.26 -9.86
CA TYR A 148 -3.65 12.78 -8.99
C TYR A 148 -2.39 11.91 -9.01
N LEU A 149 -2.53 10.59 -8.91
CA LEU A 149 -1.43 9.63 -8.89
C LEU A 149 -0.70 9.51 -10.24
N ALA A 150 -1.29 10.00 -11.34
CA ALA A 150 -0.60 10.11 -12.63
C ALA A 150 0.69 10.95 -12.52
N GLY A 151 0.70 12.01 -11.69
CA GLY A 151 1.92 12.77 -11.38
C GLY A 151 2.98 11.97 -10.63
N TRP A 152 2.57 10.96 -9.85
CA TRP A 152 3.51 10.09 -9.15
C TRP A 152 4.15 9.04 -10.06
N ALA A 153 3.50 8.69 -11.17
CA ALA A 153 4.04 7.76 -12.15
C ALA A 153 5.31 8.27 -12.86
N THR A 154 5.62 9.56 -12.75
CA THR A 154 6.83 10.18 -13.30
C THR A 154 7.84 10.61 -12.22
N ALA A 155 7.60 10.24 -10.96
CA ALA A 155 8.48 10.61 -9.84
C ALA A 155 9.89 10.00 -9.99
N PRO A 156 10.95 10.65 -9.49
CA PRO A 156 12.31 10.10 -9.51
C PRO A 156 12.41 8.77 -8.77
N SER A 157 11.75 8.62 -7.61
CA SER A 157 11.75 7.39 -6.84
C SER A 157 10.91 6.28 -7.49
N GLU A 158 11.52 5.12 -7.70
CA GLU A 158 10.83 3.92 -8.18
C GLU A 158 9.73 3.44 -7.23
N ARG A 159 9.88 3.71 -5.92
CA ARG A 159 8.92 3.32 -4.89
C ARG A 159 7.64 4.14 -5.02
N VAL A 160 7.78 5.45 -5.26
CA VAL A 160 6.64 6.35 -5.51
C VAL A 160 5.95 6.00 -6.82
N ARG A 161 6.72 5.73 -7.90
CA ARG A 161 6.15 5.27 -9.17
C ARG A 161 5.40 3.95 -9.02
N ARG A 162 5.99 3.00 -8.28
CA ARG A 162 5.31 1.71 -7.97
C ARG A 162 4.04 1.92 -7.16
N PHE A 163 4.04 2.84 -6.17
CA PHE A 163 2.84 3.13 -5.38
C PHE A 163 1.67 3.54 -6.28
N ALA A 164 1.89 4.40 -7.28
CA ALA A 164 0.85 4.85 -8.19
C ALA A 164 0.15 3.67 -8.89
N SER A 165 0.90 2.69 -9.38
CA SER A 165 0.34 1.51 -10.01
C SER A 165 -0.25 0.51 -9.00
N GLU A 166 0.42 0.25 -7.87
CA GLU A 166 -0.01 -0.77 -6.92
C GLU A 166 -1.29 -0.38 -6.17
N SER A 167 -1.39 0.88 -5.73
CA SER A 167 -2.57 1.38 -5.00
C SER A 167 -3.84 1.41 -5.84
N THR A 168 -3.69 1.42 -7.17
CA THR A 168 -4.81 1.45 -8.13
C THR A 168 -5.15 0.07 -8.72
N ARG A 169 -4.51 -1.03 -8.30
CA ARG A 169 -4.80 -2.36 -8.84
C ARG A 169 -6.26 -2.75 -8.65
N LEU A 170 -6.83 -3.38 -9.67
CA LEU A 170 -8.25 -3.76 -9.70
C LEU A 170 -8.58 -4.83 -8.66
N ARG A 171 -7.64 -5.73 -8.40
CA ARG A 171 -7.77 -6.93 -7.55
C ARG A 171 -6.60 -6.98 -6.57
N GLY A 172 -6.73 -6.30 -5.45
CA GLY A 172 -5.73 -6.40 -4.40
C GLY A 172 -5.95 -7.63 -3.53
N VAL A 173 -4.85 -8.16 -2.98
CA VAL A 173 -4.90 -9.13 -1.88
C VAL A 173 -5.19 -8.36 -0.60
N TRP A 174 -6.09 -8.87 0.25
CA TRP A 174 -6.52 -8.26 1.52
C TRP A 174 -7.29 -6.93 1.42
N CYS A 175 -7.75 -6.54 0.24
CA CYS A 175 -8.57 -5.35 0.08
C CYS A 175 -9.73 -5.57 -0.91
N ALA A 176 -10.73 -4.68 -0.86
CA ALA A 176 -11.85 -4.70 -1.78
C ALA A 176 -11.39 -4.47 -3.24
N HIS A 177 -12.05 -5.12 -4.17
CA HIS A 177 -11.83 -4.93 -5.59
C HIS A 177 -12.43 -3.59 -6.07
N MET A 178 -11.79 -2.96 -7.06
CA MET A 178 -12.35 -1.80 -7.76
C MET A 178 -13.12 -2.24 -9.02
N ASN A 179 -14.44 -2.37 -8.91
CA ASN A 179 -15.25 -2.87 -10.01
C ASN A 179 -15.23 -1.92 -11.22
N ILE A 180 -15.23 -0.62 -11.00
CA ILE A 180 -15.13 0.37 -12.08
C ILE A 180 -13.91 0.16 -12.98
N LEU A 181 -12.76 -0.25 -12.41
CA LEU A 181 -11.54 -0.55 -13.18
C LEU A 181 -11.57 -1.92 -13.84
N LYS A 182 -12.40 -2.86 -13.33
CA LYS A 182 -12.62 -4.15 -14.00
C LYS A 182 -13.48 -3.99 -15.25
N GLU A 183 -14.44 -3.07 -15.19
CA GLU A 183 -15.36 -2.76 -16.28
C GLU A 183 -14.69 -1.85 -17.31
N ASN A 184 -13.98 -0.83 -16.83
CA ASN A 184 -13.31 0.17 -17.67
C ASN A 184 -11.85 0.39 -17.21
N PRO A 185 -10.90 -0.47 -17.63
CA PRO A 185 -9.49 -0.36 -17.28
C PRO A 185 -8.78 0.86 -17.91
N ASP A 186 -9.36 1.48 -18.96
CA ASP A 186 -8.80 2.70 -19.57
C ASP A 186 -8.60 3.84 -18.57
N ILE A 187 -9.42 3.90 -17.53
CA ILE A 187 -9.26 4.87 -16.42
C ILE A 187 -7.84 4.81 -15.83
N GLY A 188 -7.21 3.64 -15.79
CA GLY A 188 -5.87 3.43 -15.25
C GLY A 188 -4.74 3.86 -16.17
N LEU A 189 -4.99 4.13 -17.45
CA LEU A 189 -3.94 4.40 -18.45
C LEU A 189 -3.08 5.62 -18.12
N THR A 190 -3.65 6.65 -17.51
CA THR A 190 -2.88 7.85 -17.13
C THR A 190 -1.75 7.55 -16.14
N VAL A 191 -1.91 6.52 -15.30
CA VAL A 191 -0.87 6.01 -14.40
C VAL A 191 0.03 4.99 -15.12
N LEU A 192 -0.52 4.14 -15.99
CA LEU A 192 0.22 3.00 -16.55
C LEU A 192 1.07 3.37 -17.75
N GLU A 193 0.61 4.30 -18.60
CA GLU A 193 1.33 4.72 -19.81
C GLU A 193 2.74 5.25 -19.56
N PRO A 194 2.97 6.13 -18.55
CA PRO A 194 4.33 6.57 -18.23
C PRO A 194 5.24 5.41 -17.75
N LEU A 195 4.66 4.32 -17.26
CA LEU A 195 5.38 3.19 -16.66
C LEU A 195 5.61 2.02 -17.62
N LYS A 196 5.14 2.08 -18.87
CA LYS A 196 5.20 0.96 -19.83
C LYS A 196 6.63 0.48 -20.16
N ALA A 197 7.64 1.34 -19.96
CA ALA A 197 9.05 1.06 -20.18
C ALA A 197 9.90 1.42 -18.94
N ASP A 198 9.32 1.37 -17.74
CA ASP A 198 10.03 1.75 -16.52
C ASP A 198 11.29 0.92 -16.32
N PRO A 199 12.44 1.54 -16.01
CA PRO A 199 13.71 0.81 -15.84
C PRO A 199 13.72 -0.09 -14.59
N SER A 200 12.87 0.21 -13.59
CA SER A 200 12.83 -0.53 -12.34
C SER A 200 12.01 -1.81 -12.46
N LYS A 201 12.63 -2.92 -12.11
CA LYS A 201 11.95 -4.22 -12.02
C LYS A 201 10.79 -4.21 -11.04
N TYR A 202 10.91 -3.46 -9.95
CA TYR A 202 9.90 -3.31 -8.91
C TYR A 202 8.62 -2.64 -9.46
N VAL A 203 8.79 -1.64 -10.33
CA VAL A 203 7.68 -0.99 -11.03
C VAL A 203 7.10 -1.90 -12.12
N GLN A 204 7.96 -2.54 -12.94
CA GLN A 204 7.53 -3.47 -13.98
C GLN A 204 6.65 -4.59 -13.42
N ASP A 205 7.02 -5.13 -12.25
CA ASP A 205 6.25 -6.18 -11.57
C ASP A 205 4.85 -5.70 -11.18
N SER A 206 4.72 -4.48 -10.68
CA SER A 206 3.44 -3.88 -10.29
C SER A 206 2.56 -3.62 -11.53
N VAL A 207 3.10 -2.99 -12.57
CA VAL A 207 2.37 -2.72 -13.82
C VAL A 207 1.92 -4.04 -14.48
N GLY A 208 2.80 -5.03 -14.58
CA GLY A 208 2.45 -6.33 -15.13
C GLY A 208 1.38 -7.07 -14.29
N ASN A 209 1.39 -6.90 -12.96
CA ASN A 209 0.35 -7.43 -12.08
C ASN A 209 -0.98 -6.69 -12.26
N TRP A 210 -0.94 -5.36 -12.39
CA TRP A 210 -2.12 -4.53 -12.66
C TRP A 210 -2.83 -5.00 -13.95
N LEU A 211 -2.09 -5.12 -15.04
CA LEU A 211 -2.60 -5.59 -16.33
C LEU A 211 -3.06 -7.05 -16.28
N ASN A 212 -2.36 -7.91 -15.53
CA ASN A 212 -2.80 -9.30 -15.35
C ASN A 212 -4.11 -9.40 -14.55
N ASP A 213 -4.33 -8.49 -13.60
CA ASP A 213 -5.62 -8.40 -12.91
C ASP A 213 -6.73 -7.92 -13.85
N ALA A 214 -6.45 -6.98 -14.74
CA ALA A 214 -7.36 -6.52 -15.79
C ALA A 214 -7.66 -7.62 -16.82
N ALA A 215 -6.67 -8.42 -17.20
CA ALA A 215 -6.82 -9.50 -18.17
C ALA A 215 -7.87 -10.55 -17.76
N LYS A 216 -8.13 -10.71 -16.46
CA LYS A 216 -9.17 -11.62 -15.94
C LYS A 216 -10.60 -11.15 -16.26
N SER A 217 -10.80 -9.85 -16.53
CA SER A 217 -12.09 -9.24 -16.84
C SER A 217 -12.16 -8.73 -18.28
N GLN A 218 -11.08 -8.20 -18.81
CA GLN A 218 -10.96 -7.53 -20.10
C GLN A 218 -9.76 -8.08 -20.92
N PRO A 219 -9.78 -9.39 -21.28
CA PRO A 219 -8.61 -10.04 -21.90
C PRO A 219 -8.24 -9.43 -23.26
N LEU A 220 -9.22 -9.04 -24.09
CA LEU A 220 -8.97 -8.44 -25.41
C LEU A 220 -8.35 -7.05 -25.28
N TRP A 221 -8.81 -6.26 -24.32
CA TRP A 221 -8.23 -4.95 -24.03
C TRP A 221 -6.75 -5.06 -23.65
N VAL A 222 -6.40 -5.97 -22.75
CA VAL A 222 -5.01 -6.15 -22.32
C VAL A 222 -4.13 -6.65 -23.47
N ARG A 223 -4.64 -7.55 -24.35
CA ARG A 223 -3.90 -8.00 -25.54
C ARG A 223 -3.58 -6.84 -26.46
N GLY A 224 -4.60 -6.05 -26.85
CA GLY A 224 -4.44 -4.90 -27.73
C GLY A 224 -3.49 -3.84 -27.14
N LEU A 225 -3.59 -3.56 -25.84
CA LEU A 225 -2.68 -2.63 -25.15
C LEU A 225 -1.23 -3.13 -25.16
N CYS A 226 -1.00 -4.42 -24.89
CA CYS A 226 0.34 -5.02 -24.94
C CYS A 226 0.94 -4.96 -26.37
N GLU A 227 0.14 -5.28 -27.38
CA GLU A 227 0.56 -5.17 -28.81
C GLU A 227 0.96 -3.73 -29.16
N GLN A 228 0.14 -2.76 -28.75
CA GLN A 228 0.43 -1.34 -28.94
C GLN A 228 1.73 -0.91 -28.25
N TRP A 229 1.92 -1.30 -27.00
CA TRP A 229 3.11 -0.94 -26.22
C TRP A 229 4.39 -1.55 -26.78
N LEU A 230 4.34 -2.81 -27.24
CA LEU A 230 5.47 -3.47 -27.89
C LEU A 230 5.92 -2.77 -29.17
N VAL A 231 4.97 -2.15 -29.91
CA VAL A 231 5.28 -1.34 -31.11
C VAL A 231 5.82 0.04 -30.74
N GLN A 232 5.18 0.72 -29.77
CA GLN A 232 5.53 2.10 -29.39
C GLN A 232 6.81 2.21 -28.59
N SER A 233 7.14 1.19 -27.81
CA SER A 233 8.26 1.18 -26.87
C SER A 233 8.96 -0.19 -26.85
N PRO A 234 9.61 -0.60 -27.95
CA PRO A 234 10.22 -1.94 -28.10
C PRO A 234 11.49 -2.04 -27.24
N CYS A 235 11.33 -2.43 -25.97
CA CYS A 235 12.45 -2.63 -25.07
C CYS A 235 12.20 -3.80 -24.10
N LYS A 236 13.26 -4.28 -23.42
CA LYS A 236 13.20 -5.41 -22.47
C LYS A 236 12.19 -5.19 -21.32
N ALA A 237 12.00 -3.95 -20.87
CA ALA A 237 11.06 -3.61 -19.81
C ALA A 237 9.62 -3.81 -20.26
N THR A 238 9.26 -3.25 -21.43
CA THR A 238 7.93 -3.40 -22.03
C THR A 238 7.62 -4.87 -22.32
N ASP A 239 8.57 -5.60 -22.91
CA ASP A 239 8.43 -7.04 -23.17
C ASP A 239 8.15 -7.83 -21.89
N TYR A 240 8.90 -7.55 -20.84
CA TYR A 240 8.70 -8.17 -19.52
C TYR A 240 7.30 -7.85 -18.94
N ILE A 241 6.89 -6.58 -18.97
CA ILE A 241 5.57 -6.15 -18.47
C ILE A 241 4.45 -6.87 -19.22
N CYS A 242 4.50 -6.88 -20.57
CA CYS A 242 3.49 -7.53 -21.41
C CYS A 242 3.44 -9.04 -21.19
N LYS A 243 4.58 -9.71 -21.09
CA LYS A 243 4.67 -11.12 -20.74
C LYS A 243 4.01 -11.45 -19.41
N ARG A 244 4.27 -10.62 -18.40
CA ARG A 244 3.67 -10.75 -17.07
C ARG A 244 2.17 -10.46 -17.08
N ALA A 245 1.73 -9.47 -17.85
CA ALA A 245 0.33 -9.10 -18.02
C ALA A 245 -0.51 -10.27 -18.59
N LEU A 246 0.03 -10.96 -19.57
CA LEU A 246 -0.68 -12.01 -20.32
C LEU A 246 -0.57 -13.42 -19.71
N ARG A 247 0.18 -13.60 -18.61
CA ARG A 247 0.47 -14.93 -18.05
C ARG A 247 -0.77 -15.76 -17.69
N SER A 248 -1.88 -15.13 -17.28
CA SER A 248 -3.12 -15.83 -16.96
C SER A 248 -3.94 -16.21 -18.20
N LEU A 249 -3.55 -15.72 -19.38
CA LEU A 249 -4.17 -16.02 -20.68
C LEU A 249 -3.37 -17.04 -21.50
N ALA A 250 -2.14 -17.34 -21.08
CA ALA A 250 -1.28 -18.35 -21.71
C ALA A 250 -1.73 -19.74 -21.22
N GLY A 251 -2.56 -20.44 -21.98
CA GLY A 251 -3.07 -21.77 -21.64
C GLY A 251 -4.59 -21.91 -21.69
N LYS A 252 -5.26 -20.88 -22.19
CA LYS A 252 -6.71 -20.97 -22.53
C LYS A 252 -6.89 -20.94 -24.02
#